data_0e06276941e7142dc1bbec6782439959
#
_entry.id   0e06276941e7142dc1bbec6782439959
#
_cell.length_a   1.000
_cell.length_b   1.000
_cell.length_c   1.000
_cell.angle_alpha   90.00
_cell.angle_beta   90.00
_cell.angle_gamma   90.00
#
_symmetry.space_group_name_H-M   'P 1'
#
loop_
_entity.id
_entity.type
_entity.pdbx_description
1 polymer ?
#
loop_
_entity_poly.entity_id
_entity_poly.type
_entity_poly.pdbx_seq_one_letter_code
_entity_poly.pdbx_strand_id
1 'polypeptide(L)'
;MARQTYATALRVAQQHSVDRSLSVQLLYRIADIDLQHLDMRQAVRVFEQIRTLEPEDEKARVQLVNMNFRLGQEANALSEVDGFIALLEHTGKRKQSIDFVKAVINEHPNRPELIKRLADLDARNGQTAEAIAELDGLADLLLTAGNVQGAAAMLKTIINLRPPNAADYEAALRKLQSGKL
;
A
#
# COMPACT_ATOMS: atom_id res chain seq x y z
N MET A 1 -27.78 12.93 -13.63
CA MET A 1 -28.94 12.76 -12.72
C MET A 1 -28.63 11.83 -11.54
N ALA A 2 -28.24 10.57 -11.71
CA ALA A 2 -28.05 9.61 -10.62
C ALA A 2 -27.09 10.09 -9.49
N ARG A 3 -25.92 10.65 -9.82
CA ARG A 3 -24.97 11.19 -8.84
C ARG A 3 -25.60 12.25 -7.92
N GLN A 4 -26.42 13.13 -8.49
CA GLN A 4 -27.06 14.22 -7.75
C GLN A 4 -28.15 13.70 -6.81
N THR A 5 -28.85 12.64 -7.22
CA THR A 5 -29.84 11.96 -6.37
C THR A 5 -29.17 11.34 -5.14
N TYR A 6 -28.05 10.61 -5.32
CA TYR A 6 -27.31 10.04 -4.19
C TYR A 6 -26.68 11.12 -3.29
N ALA A 7 -26.16 12.21 -3.86
CA ALA A 7 -25.63 13.32 -3.07
C ALA A 7 -26.71 14.01 -2.22
N THR A 8 -27.95 14.13 -2.75
CA THR A 8 -29.09 14.65 -1.99
C THR A 8 -29.48 13.68 -0.87
N ALA A 9 -29.56 12.38 -1.17
CA ALA A 9 -29.86 11.35 -0.17
C ALA A 9 -28.80 11.33 0.95
N LEU A 10 -27.51 11.45 0.61
CA LEU A 10 -26.41 11.53 1.57
C LEU A 10 -26.58 12.75 2.49
N ARG A 11 -26.88 13.91 1.94
CA ARG A 11 -27.09 15.14 2.73
C ARG A 11 -28.25 14.96 3.71
N VAL A 12 -29.37 14.36 3.28
CA VAL A 12 -30.52 14.07 4.15
C VAL A 12 -30.13 13.08 5.25
N ALA A 13 -29.42 12.01 4.91
CA ALA A 13 -28.95 11.02 5.88
C ALA A 13 -28.05 11.66 6.96
N GLN A 14 -27.14 12.54 6.56
CA GLN A 14 -26.25 13.26 7.48
C GLN A 14 -26.99 14.24 8.38
N GLN A 15 -28.01 14.95 7.87
CA GLN A 15 -28.80 15.91 8.64
C GLN A 15 -29.65 15.24 9.72
N HIS A 16 -30.13 14.04 9.46
CA HIS A 16 -31.01 13.32 10.38
C HIS A 16 -30.27 12.31 11.26
N SER A 17 -28.93 12.36 11.30
CA SER A 17 -28.09 11.41 12.06
C SER A 17 -28.45 9.94 11.75
N VAL A 18 -28.83 9.69 10.50
CA VAL A 18 -29.14 8.34 10.03
C VAL A 18 -27.86 7.51 10.04
N ASP A 19 -28.04 6.20 10.15
CA ASP A 19 -27.00 5.21 10.27
C ASP A 19 -25.78 5.52 9.38
N ARG A 20 -24.62 5.52 10.01
CA ARG A 20 -23.29 5.69 9.37
C ARG A 20 -23.10 4.73 8.20
N SER A 21 -23.59 3.50 8.33
CA SER A 21 -23.53 2.48 7.29
C SER A 21 -24.25 2.93 6.01
N LEU A 22 -25.42 3.56 6.13
CA LEU A 22 -26.16 4.10 4.98
C LEU A 22 -25.35 5.22 4.28
N SER A 23 -24.72 6.11 5.07
CA SER A 23 -23.88 7.17 4.52
C SER A 23 -22.71 6.61 3.70
N VAL A 24 -22.05 5.56 4.21
CA VAL A 24 -20.96 4.87 3.50
C VAL A 24 -21.45 4.20 2.23
N GLN A 25 -22.60 3.52 2.27
CA GLN A 25 -23.19 2.90 1.07
C GLN A 25 -23.51 3.94 -0.02
N LEU A 26 -24.06 5.10 0.36
CA LEU A 26 -24.36 6.18 -0.57
C LEU A 26 -23.08 6.77 -1.17
N LEU A 27 -22.02 6.93 -0.35
CA LEU A 27 -20.70 7.37 -0.82
C LEU A 27 -20.09 6.39 -1.82
N TYR A 28 -20.19 5.08 -1.58
CA TYR A 28 -19.74 4.08 -2.56
C TYR A 28 -20.49 4.22 -3.89
N ARG A 29 -21.81 4.44 -3.89
CA ARG A 29 -22.59 4.67 -5.12
C ARG A 29 -22.15 5.93 -5.87
N ILE A 30 -21.82 7.00 -5.14
CA ILE A 30 -21.29 8.23 -5.72
C ILE A 30 -19.92 7.97 -6.34
N ALA A 31 -19.02 7.28 -5.60
CA ALA A 31 -17.68 6.93 -6.10
C ALA A 31 -17.74 6.07 -7.37
N ASP A 32 -18.63 5.07 -7.43
CA ASP A 32 -18.82 4.22 -8.61
C ASP A 32 -19.24 5.06 -9.84
N ILE A 33 -20.12 6.04 -9.66
CA ILE A 33 -20.53 6.93 -10.73
C ILE A 33 -19.36 7.83 -11.18
N ASP A 34 -18.61 8.39 -10.24
CA ASP A 34 -17.45 9.24 -10.54
C ASP A 34 -16.38 8.45 -11.32
N LEU A 35 -16.15 7.19 -10.94
CA LEU A 35 -15.23 6.29 -11.65
C LEU A 35 -15.73 5.94 -13.06
N GLN A 36 -17.03 5.69 -13.25
CA GLN A 36 -17.63 5.45 -14.57
C GLN A 36 -17.46 6.64 -15.50
N HIS A 37 -17.49 7.86 -14.95
CA HIS A 37 -17.25 9.10 -15.71
C HIS A 37 -15.76 9.48 -15.82
N LEU A 38 -14.86 8.61 -15.34
CA LEU A 38 -13.41 8.84 -15.30
C LEU A 38 -12.99 10.07 -14.47
N ASP A 39 -13.87 10.53 -13.57
CA ASP A 39 -13.56 11.63 -12.65
C ASP A 39 -12.85 11.11 -11.39
N MET A 40 -11.60 10.68 -11.60
CA MET A 40 -10.79 10.10 -10.53
C MET A 40 -10.57 11.06 -9.36
N ARG A 41 -10.47 12.38 -9.63
CA ARG A 41 -10.27 13.36 -8.55
C ARG A 41 -11.48 13.48 -7.62
N GLN A 42 -12.68 13.39 -8.19
CA GLN A 42 -13.90 13.37 -7.36
C GLN A 42 -14.04 12.04 -6.62
N ALA A 43 -13.73 10.94 -7.27
CA ALA A 43 -13.75 9.63 -6.61
C ALA A 43 -12.79 9.60 -5.41
N VAL A 44 -11.56 10.14 -5.52
CA VAL A 44 -10.64 10.28 -4.37
C VAL A 44 -11.30 11.00 -3.21
N ARG A 45 -11.92 12.16 -3.45
CA ARG A 45 -12.60 12.93 -2.38
C ARG A 45 -13.73 12.15 -1.72
N VAL A 46 -14.44 11.32 -2.48
CA VAL A 46 -15.52 10.48 -1.94
C VAL A 46 -14.93 9.35 -1.09
N PHE A 47 -13.87 8.68 -1.54
CA PHE A 47 -13.20 7.64 -0.75
C PHE A 47 -12.52 8.21 0.51
N GLU A 48 -12.02 9.44 0.48
CA GLU A 48 -11.52 10.13 1.69
C GLU A 48 -12.64 10.35 2.72
N GLN A 49 -13.88 10.64 2.28
CA GLN A 49 -15.03 10.70 3.18
C GLN A 49 -15.36 9.33 3.77
N ILE A 50 -15.32 8.25 2.96
CA ILE A 50 -15.52 6.88 3.47
C ILE A 50 -14.44 6.56 4.51
N ARG A 51 -13.17 6.82 4.21
CA ARG A 51 -12.05 6.65 5.15
C ARG A 51 -12.27 7.38 6.47
N THR A 52 -12.84 8.58 6.43
CA THR A 52 -13.13 9.36 7.65
C THR A 52 -14.27 8.75 8.46
N LEU A 53 -15.28 8.24 7.78
CA LEU A 53 -16.41 7.56 8.44
C LEU A 53 -16.01 6.16 8.92
N GLU A 54 -15.37 5.38 8.10
CA GLU A 54 -14.92 4.01 8.40
C GLU A 54 -13.40 3.88 8.16
N PRO A 55 -12.57 4.25 9.15
CA PRO A 55 -11.11 4.24 8.99
C PRO A 55 -10.52 2.86 8.67
N GLU A 56 -11.21 1.79 9.05
CA GLU A 56 -10.81 0.40 8.82
C GLU A 56 -11.38 -0.22 7.53
N ASP A 57 -12.08 0.56 6.71
CA ASP A 57 -12.59 0.08 5.42
C ASP A 57 -11.44 -0.13 4.44
N GLU A 58 -10.96 -1.38 4.36
CA GLU A 58 -9.85 -1.79 3.51
C GLU A 58 -10.14 -1.51 2.03
N LYS A 59 -11.38 -1.72 1.58
CA LYS A 59 -11.77 -1.46 0.18
C LYS A 59 -11.59 0.01 -0.18
N ALA A 60 -12.02 0.93 0.68
CA ALA A 60 -11.82 2.36 0.47
C ALA A 60 -10.33 2.72 0.46
N ARG A 61 -9.53 2.12 1.35
CA ARG A 61 -8.07 2.31 1.42
C ARG A 61 -7.38 1.85 0.13
N VAL A 62 -7.67 0.64 -0.35
CA VAL A 62 -7.13 0.13 -1.62
C VAL A 62 -7.49 1.07 -2.78
N GLN A 63 -8.75 1.54 -2.85
CA GLN A 63 -9.16 2.46 -3.91
C GLN A 63 -8.42 3.80 -3.84
N LEU A 64 -8.19 4.36 -2.65
CA LEU A 64 -7.38 5.58 -2.48
C LEU A 64 -5.96 5.39 -2.96
N VAL A 65 -5.31 4.29 -2.60
CA VAL A 65 -3.96 3.95 -3.07
C VAL A 65 -3.93 3.85 -4.60
N ASN A 66 -4.85 3.07 -5.18
CA ASN A 66 -4.90 2.84 -6.62
C ASN A 66 -5.11 4.13 -7.41
N MET A 67 -6.03 4.98 -6.96
CA MET A 67 -6.30 6.25 -7.64
C MET A 67 -5.15 7.23 -7.51
N ASN A 68 -4.52 7.32 -6.35
CA ASN A 68 -3.36 8.18 -6.16
C ASN A 68 -2.20 7.76 -7.07
N PHE A 69 -1.92 6.45 -7.21
CA PHE A 69 -0.92 5.97 -8.16
C PHE A 69 -1.29 6.30 -9.61
N ARG A 70 -2.55 6.11 -10.02
CA ARG A 70 -3.03 6.45 -11.36
C ARG A 70 -2.95 7.95 -11.66
N LEU A 71 -3.10 8.79 -10.66
CA LEU A 71 -2.96 10.25 -10.76
C LEU A 71 -1.50 10.73 -10.70
N GLY A 72 -0.52 9.83 -10.56
CA GLY A 72 0.88 10.19 -10.38
C GLY A 72 1.21 10.78 -9.01
N GLN A 73 0.31 10.67 -8.06
CA GLN A 73 0.45 11.18 -6.68
C GLN A 73 1.06 10.11 -5.78
N GLU A 74 2.28 9.68 -6.12
CA GLU A 74 2.94 8.56 -5.46
C GLU A 74 3.12 8.77 -3.94
N ALA A 75 3.52 9.96 -3.53
CA ALA A 75 3.68 10.26 -2.10
C ALA A 75 2.36 10.11 -1.33
N ASN A 76 1.22 10.51 -1.93
CA ASN A 76 -0.09 10.35 -1.30
C ASN A 76 -0.48 8.87 -1.23
N ALA A 77 -0.22 8.09 -2.29
CA ALA A 77 -0.48 6.66 -2.30
C ALA A 77 0.29 5.94 -1.18
N LEU A 78 1.60 6.21 -1.07
CA LEU A 78 2.44 5.60 -0.03
C LEU A 78 2.05 6.07 1.38
N SER A 79 1.69 7.33 1.55
CA SER A 79 1.17 7.84 2.83
C SER A 79 -0.14 7.16 3.25
N GLU A 80 -1.01 6.85 2.28
CA GLU A 80 -2.24 6.10 2.56
C GLU A 80 -1.95 4.67 2.99
N VAL A 81 -0.97 4.01 2.35
CA VAL A 81 -0.50 2.67 2.76
C VAL A 81 0.04 2.72 4.19
N ASP A 82 0.95 3.65 4.49
CA ASP A 82 1.57 3.78 5.81
C ASP A 82 0.54 4.09 6.90
N GLY A 83 -0.41 4.98 6.60
CA GLY A 83 -1.48 5.33 7.53
C GLY A 83 -2.41 4.15 7.86
N PHE A 84 -2.70 3.28 6.88
CA PHE A 84 -3.54 2.11 7.13
C PHE A 84 -2.78 1.01 7.86
N ILE A 85 -1.51 0.77 7.53
CA ILE A 85 -0.63 -0.12 8.28
C ILE A 85 -0.60 0.29 9.75
N ALA A 86 -0.32 1.57 10.04
CA ALA A 86 -0.25 2.08 11.40
C ALA A 86 -1.57 1.88 12.18
N LEU A 87 -2.72 2.10 11.53
CA LEU A 87 -4.03 1.86 12.11
C LEU A 87 -4.24 0.39 12.47
N LEU A 88 -3.94 -0.52 11.53
CA LEU A 88 -4.10 -1.96 11.71
C LEU A 88 -3.16 -2.50 12.79
N GLU A 89 -1.91 -2.04 12.84
CA GLU A 89 -0.97 -2.41 13.90
C GLU A 89 -1.43 -1.91 15.27
N HIS A 90 -1.93 -0.66 15.35
CA HIS A 90 -2.46 -0.09 16.59
C HIS A 90 -3.68 -0.87 17.11
N THR A 91 -4.51 -1.39 16.22
CA THR A 91 -5.69 -2.21 16.57
C THR A 91 -5.38 -3.70 16.70
N GLY A 92 -4.10 -4.09 16.63
CA GLY A 92 -3.65 -5.49 16.80
C GLY A 92 -3.92 -6.39 15.58
N LYS A 93 -4.27 -5.82 14.44
CA LYS A 93 -4.62 -6.54 13.21
C LYS A 93 -3.41 -6.73 12.28
N ARG A 94 -2.29 -7.18 12.83
CA ARG A 94 -1.00 -7.31 12.11
C ARG A 94 -1.08 -8.16 10.85
N LYS A 95 -1.80 -9.29 10.90
CA LYS A 95 -1.97 -10.12 9.71
C LYS A 95 -2.68 -9.36 8.59
N GLN A 96 -3.72 -8.60 8.93
CA GLN A 96 -4.46 -7.81 7.95
C GLN A 96 -3.59 -6.72 7.31
N SER A 97 -2.61 -6.14 8.04
CA SER A 97 -1.68 -5.17 7.45
C SER A 97 -0.79 -5.81 6.36
N ILE A 98 -0.33 -7.04 6.59
CA ILE A 98 0.43 -7.80 5.58
C ILE A 98 -0.45 -8.12 4.36
N ASP A 99 -1.65 -8.66 4.59
CA ASP A 99 -2.59 -9.02 3.53
C ASP A 99 -2.98 -7.80 2.68
N PHE A 100 -3.18 -6.65 3.31
CA PHE A 100 -3.45 -5.38 2.63
C PHE A 100 -2.28 -4.95 1.72
N VAL A 101 -1.04 -4.96 2.23
CA VAL A 101 0.13 -4.56 1.42
C VAL A 101 0.33 -5.54 0.25
N LYS A 102 0.12 -6.84 0.46
CA LYS A 102 0.15 -7.86 -0.61
C LYS A 102 -0.91 -7.58 -1.67
N ALA A 103 -2.13 -7.21 -1.28
CA ALA A 103 -3.19 -6.84 -2.22
C ALA A 103 -2.80 -5.60 -3.05
N VAL A 104 -2.19 -4.59 -2.43
CA VAL A 104 -1.70 -3.39 -3.13
C VAL A 104 -0.55 -3.74 -4.09
N ILE A 105 0.39 -4.61 -3.70
CA ILE A 105 1.49 -5.07 -4.57
C ILE A 105 0.95 -5.82 -5.79
N ASN A 106 -0.07 -6.66 -5.64
CA ASN A 106 -0.69 -7.37 -6.76
C ASN A 106 -1.26 -6.42 -7.83
N GLU A 107 -1.78 -5.26 -7.42
CA GLU A 107 -2.26 -4.21 -8.32
C GLU A 107 -1.12 -3.35 -8.89
N HIS A 108 0.00 -3.24 -8.16
CA HIS A 108 1.14 -2.39 -8.46
C HIS A 108 2.48 -3.14 -8.28
N PRO A 109 2.76 -4.21 -9.05
CA PRO A 109 3.88 -5.14 -8.78
C PRO A 109 5.27 -4.51 -8.91
N ASN A 110 5.41 -3.43 -9.69
CA ASN A 110 6.72 -2.82 -9.98
C ASN A 110 7.01 -1.60 -9.08
N ARG A 111 6.68 -1.70 -7.78
CA ARG A 111 6.91 -0.60 -6.84
C ARG A 111 7.80 -1.04 -5.68
N PRO A 112 9.12 -0.74 -5.78
CA PRO A 112 10.09 -1.09 -4.74
C PRO A 112 9.69 -0.66 -3.33
N GLU A 113 9.04 0.49 -3.22
CA GLU A 113 8.60 1.07 -1.95
C GLU A 113 7.54 0.22 -1.24
N LEU A 114 6.67 -0.47 -1.99
CA LEU A 114 5.67 -1.38 -1.42
C LEU A 114 6.31 -2.69 -0.96
N ILE A 115 7.25 -3.23 -1.75
CA ILE A 115 7.97 -4.46 -1.41
C ILE A 115 8.79 -4.25 -0.12
N LYS A 116 9.44 -3.10 0.03
CA LYS A 116 10.15 -2.74 1.27
C LYS A 116 9.22 -2.73 2.48
N ARG A 117 8.01 -2.18 2.33
CA ARG A 117 7.04 -2.15 3.41
C ARG A 117 6.57 -3.54 3.80
N LEU A 118 6.37 -4.41 2.80
CA LEU A 118 6.01 -5.80 3.06
C LEU A 118 7.12 -6.51 3.84
N ALA A 119 8.36 -6.43 3.36
CA ALA A 119 9.51 -7.04 4.04
C ALA A 119 9.70 -6.53 5.47
N ASP A 120 9.48 -5.22 5.72
CA ASP A 120 9.55 -4.64 7.06
C ASP A 120 8.42 -5.15 7.97
N LEU A 121 7.21 -5.29 7.43
CA LEU A 121 6.08 -5.89 8.15
C LEU A 121 6.34 -7.36 8.50
N ASP A 122 6.81 -8.16 7.53
CA ASP A 122 7.12 -9.57 7.73
C ASP A 122 8.22 -9.76 8.78
N ALA A 123 9.31 -8.96 8.71
CA ALA A 123 10.39 -8.99 9.70
C ALA A 123 9.89 -8.65 11.12
N ARG A 124 9.07 -7.60 11.26
CA ARG A 124 8.49 -7.20 12.56
C ARG A 124 7.49 -8.22 13.12
N ASN A 125 6.89 -9.03 12.26
CA ASN A 125 6.00 -10.11 12.66
C ASN A 125 6.69 -11.46 12.86
N GLY A 126 8.04 -11.50 12.79
CA GLY A 126 8.83 -12.71 12.97
C GLY A 126 8.90 -13.61 11.73
N GLN A 127 8.35 -13.18 10.60
CA GLN A 127 8.39 -13.86 9.31
C GLN A 127 9.69 -13.48 8.57
N THR A 128 10.84 -13.78 9.21
CA THR A 128 12.14 -13.33 8.72
C THR A 128 12.51 -13.95 7.36
N ALA A 129 12.08 -15.19 7.12
CA ALA A 129 12.36 -15.86 5.85
C ALA A 129 11.62 -15.20 4.68
N GLU A 130 10.36 -14.83 4.89
CA GLU A 130 9.54 -14.10 3.92
C GLU A 130 10.12 -12.71 3.65
N ALA A 131 10.49 -11.99 4.70
CA ALA A 131 11.13 -10.67 4.56
C ALA A 131 12.44 -10.74 3.74
N ILE A 132 13.24 -11.78 3.94
CA ILE A 132 14.47 -11.99 3.17
C ILE A 132 14.13 -12.28 1.70
N ALA A 133 13.16 -13.15 1.42
CA ALA A 133 12.74 -13.48 0.06
C ALA A 133 12.23 -12.24 -0.71
N GLU A 134 11.45 -11.38 -0.06
CA GLU A 134 10.96 -10.12 -0.64
C GLU A 134 12.11 -9.15 -0.97
N LEU A 135 13.07 -9.01 -0.05
CA LEU A 135 14.23 -8.14 -0.24
C LEU A 135 15.19 -8.68 -1.29
N ASP A 136 15.37 -10.00 -1.38
CA ASP A 136 16.22 -10.67 -2.36
C ASP A 136 15.65 -10.45 -3.78
N GLY A 137 14.36 -10.74 -3.97
CA GLY A 137 13.68 -10.45 -5.23
C GLY A 137 13.72 -8.96 -5.61
N LEU A 138 13.65 -8.06 -4.62
CA LEU A 138 13.78 -6.63 -4.87
C LEU A 138 15.23 -6.25 -5.26
N ALA A 139 16.25 -6.88 -4.66
CA ALA A 139 17.64 -6.65 -5.03
C ALA A 139 17.88 -7.04 -6.49
N ASP A 140 17.37 -8.19 -6.93
CA ASP A 140 17.46 -8.67 -8.31
C ASP A 140 16.75 -7.72 -9.29
N LEU A 141 15.57 -7.24 -8.94
CA LEU A 141 14.82 -6.27 -9.75
C LEU A 141 15.61 -4.95 -9.90
N LEU A 142 16.22 -4.46 -8.82
CA LEU A 142 17.04 -3.25 -8.83
C LEU A 142 18.33 -3.44 -9.65
N LEU A 143 18.95 -4.62 -9.59
CA LEU A 143 20.13 -4.94 -10.42
C LEU A 143 19.77 -4.96 -11.90
N THR A 144 18.65 -5.60 -12.26
CA THR A 144 18.14 -5.63 -13.64
C THR A 144 17.86 -4.22 -14.17
N ALA A 145 17.40 -3.32 -13.31
CA ALA A 145 17.18 -1.91 -13.62
C ALA A 145 18.47 -1.05 -13.61
N GLY A 146 19.63 -1.64 -13.34
CA GLY A 146 20.90 -0.92 -13.24
C GLY A 146 21.10 -0.12 -11.94
N ASN A 147 20.20 -0.26 -10.98
CA ASN A 147 20.28 0.43 -9.69
C ASN A 147 21.13 -0.37 -8.69
N VAL A 148 22.43 -0.39 -8.93
CA VAL A 148 23.41 -1.12 -8.10
C VAL A 148 23.42 -0.64 -6.64
N GLN A 149 23.25 0.66 -6.41
CA GLN A 149 23.21 1.21 -5.05
C GLN A 149 21.96 0.77 -4.29
N GLY A 150 20.83 0.74 -4.96
CA GLY A 150 19.56 0.24 -4.39
C GLY A 150 19.68 -1.24 -4.02
N ALA A 151 20.22 -2.07 -4.91
CA ALA A 151 20.43 -3.48 -4.65
C ALA A 151 21.41 -3.71 -3.47
N ALA A 152 22.51 -2.99 -3.42
CA ALA A 152 23.45 -3.06 -2.31
C ALA A 152 22.80 -2.66 -0.96
N ALA A 153 21.85 -1.72 -0.97
CA ALA A 153 21.09 -1.37 0.23
C ALA A 153 20.18 -2.52 0.67
N MET A 154 19.54 -3.25 -0.27
CA MET A 154 18.71 -4.42 0.06
C MET A 154 19.55 -5.55 0.66
N LEU A 155 20.70 -5.86 0.05
CA LEU A 155 21.61 -6.88 0.60
C LEU A 155 22.08 -6.54 2.03
N LYS A 156 22.38 -5.27 2.32
CA LYS A 156 22.70 -4.84 3.69
C LYS A 156 21.54 -5.07 4.66
N THR A 157 20.30 -4.80 4.23
CA THR A 157 19.11 -5.04 5.04
C THR A 157 18.94 -6.53 5.32
N ILE A 158 19.14 -7.39 4.30
CA ILE A 158 19.11 -8.85 4.45
C ILE A 158 20.15 -9.32 5.47
N ILE A 159 21.40 -8.86 5.36
CA ILE A 159 22.48 -9.22 6.29
C ILE A 159 22.12 -8.85 7.73
N ASN A 160 21.48 -7.70 7.95
CA ASN A 160 21.02 -7.26 9.27
C ASN A 160 19.93 -8.16 9.87
N LEU A 161 19.15 -8.85 9.02
CA LEU A 161 18.16 -9.85 9.45
C LEU A 161 18.82 -11.19 9.86
N ARG A 162 20.13 -11.33 9.69
CA ARG A 162 20.93 -12.49 10.08
C ARG A 162 20.44 -13.80 9.46
N PRO A 163 20.35 -13.90 8.13
CA PRO A 163 19.98 -15.16 7.47
C PRO A 163 21.00 -16.25 7.74
N PRO A 164 20.63 -17.54 7.65
CA PRO A 164 21.57 -18.64 7.82
C PRO A 164 22.75 -18.58 6.83
N ASN A 165 22.53 -18.05 5.64
CA ASN A 165 23.52 -17.88 4.56
C ASN A 165 24.04 -16.43 4.44
N ALA A 166 24.18 -15.70 5.55
CA ALA A 166 24.64 -14.32 5.57
C ALA A 166 25.98 -14.11 4.80
N ALA A 167 26.88 -15.09 4.84
CA ALA A 167 28.16 -15.03 4.13
C ALA A 167 28.01 -14.89 2.60
N ASP A 168 26.97 -15.48 2.00
CA ASP A 168 26.69 -15.37 0.57
C ASP A 168 26.27 -13.95 0.21
N TYR A 169 25.39 -13.35 1.03
CA TYR A 169 24.96 -11.97 0.85
C TYR A 169 26.10 -10.95 1.04
N GLU A 170 27.00 -11.21 2.01
CA GLU A 170 28.20 -10.39 2.18
C GLU A 170 29.14 -10.49 0.97
N ALA A 171 29.30 -11.69 0.41
CA ALA A 171 30.11 -11.90 -0.79
C ALA A 171 29.50 -11.18 -2.01
N ALA A 172 28.18 -11.28 -2.19
CA ALA A 172 27.46 -10.56 -3.23
C ALA A 172 27.61 -9.03 -3.07
N LEU A 173 27.43 -8.52 -1.86
CA LEU A 173 27.60 -7.09 -1.56
C LEU A 173 29.02 -6.60 -1.90
N ARG A 174 30.07 -7.35 -1.54
CA ARG A 174 31.45 -7.03 -1.89
C ARG A 174 31.70 -6.98 -3.40
N LYS A 175 31.11 -7.93 -4.16
CA LYS A 175 31.21 -7.92 -5.63
C LYS A 175 30.54 -6.66 -6.21
N LEU A 176 29.33 -6.31 -5.78
CA LEU A 176 28.65 -5.10 -6.23
C LEU A 176 29.47 -3.83 -5.96
N GLN A 177 30.08 -3.74 -4.77
CA GLN A 177 30.89 -2.57 -4.37
C GLN A 177 32.21 -2.46 -5.14
N SER A 178 32.76 -3.60 -5.60
CA SER A 178 34.00 -3.62 -6.38
C SER A 178 33.80 -3.43 -7.88
N GLY A 179 32.54 -3.29 -8.35
CA GLY A 179 32.22 -3.17 -9.78
C GLY A 179 32.51 -4.44 -10.59
N LYS A 180 32.65 -5.59 -9.95
CA LYS A 180 32.86 -6.90 -10.58
C LYS A 180 31.54 -7.64 -10.62
N LEU A 181 30.66 -7.21 -11.51
CA LEU A 181 29.44 -7.95 -11.87
C LEU A 181 29.73 -9.03 -12.90
#